data_6dfc3460aaa0eacceeea1203e815f765
#
_entry.id   6dfc3460aaa0eacceeea1203e815f765
#
_cell.length_a   1.000
_cell.length_b   1.000
_cell.length_c   1.000
_cell.angle_alpha   90.00
_cell.angle_beta   90.00
_cell.angle_gamma   90.00
#
_symmetry.space_group_name_H-M   'P 1'
#
loop_
_entity.id
_entity.type
_entity.pdbx_description
1 polymer ?
#
loop_
_entity_poly.entity_id
_entity_poly.type
_entity_poly.pdbx_seq_one_letter_code
_entity_poly.pdbx_strand_id
1 'polypeptide(L)'
;MSTEVTMEERKCAGFENVPGVRKLFTAEALTQLRRDPALSERIAVLRDREAKLVFQMEKTGPLEVNRLCQEHIIQLLDEEDAAKIAVTPEDPGAFLQAVCLLSLNPFTAQLRRRVREIARVYRLQAKNALSLPQDVNGFRQLWELAMEGEPRWSEDFPNSAFRDVRAVIMDAPLLKGNVLRVCSAPKNIHAELAQLLDLLSDNTLMPEIRAVCGFALFEWIHPFTDGNGHTGRMLMNAALGRLYHLPTLVCFSSETVMGKGRTGNLLDLLRTGEGNLNDFCSGVLAQLEGAQAEAAKILRKAGRITL
;
A
#
# COMPACT_ATOMS: atom_id res chain seq x y z
N MET A 1 -4.71 -37.84 -28.98
CA MET A 1 -4.92 -37.37 -27.61
C MET A 1 -5.05 -35.86 -27.67
N SER A 2 -6.28 -35.33 -27.74
CA SER A 2 -6.54 -33.89 -27.75
C SER A 2 -6.47 -33.41 -26.30
N THR A 3 -5.48 -32.61 -25.99
CA THR A 3 -5.41 -31.84 -24.72
C THR A 3 -6.61 -30.89 -24.71
N GLU A 4 -7.60 -31.18 -23.88
CA GLU A 4 -8.65 -30.21 -23.56
C GLU A 4 -7.98 -28.98 -22.92
N VAL A 5 -7.92 -27.90 -23.69
CA VAL A 5 -7.52 -26.58 -23.20
C VAL A 5 -8.60 -26.13 -22.22
N THR A 6 -8.24 -25.92 -20.98
CA THR A 6 -9.17 -25.51 -19.92
C THR A 6 -9.86 -24.19 -20.29
N MET A 7 -11.04 -23.95 -19.73
CA MET A 7 -11.82 -22.73 -20.01
C MET A 7 -11.04 -21.45 -19.60
N GLU A 8 -10.09 -21.57 -18.66
CA GLU A 8 -9.15 -20.52 -18.27
C GLU A 8 -8.06 -20.27 -19.30
N GLU A 9 -7.52 -21.33 -19.92
CA GLU A 9 -6.53 -21.19 -21.00
C GLU A 9 -7.13 -20.54 -22.24
N ARG A 10 -8.40 -20.81 -22.55
CA ARG A 10 -9.11 -20.15 -23.66
C ARG A 10 -9.35 -18.66 -23.43
N LYS A 11 -9.58 -18.23 -22.16
CA LYS A 11 -9.69 -16.81 -21.82
C LYS A 11 -8.35 -16.07 -21.88
N CYS A 12 -7.24 -16.77 -21.60
CA CYS A 12 -5.90 -16.20 -21.66
C CYS A 12 -5.30 -16.13 -23.08
N ALA A 13 -5.75 -16.96 -24.03
CA ALA A 13 -5.20 -17.03 -25.39
C ALA A 13 -5.42 -15.75 -26.23
N GLY A 14 -6.31 -14.84 -25.81
CA GLY A 14 -6.56 -13.56 -26.47
C GLY A 14 -5.69 -12.39 -25.96
N PHE A 15 -4.84 -12.58 -24.95
CA PHE A 15 -4.13 -11.50 -24.24
C PHE A 15 -2.62 -11.47 -24.50
N GLU A 16 -2.14 -12.07 -25.57
CA GLU A 16 -0.71 -12.06 -25.94
C GLU A 16 -0.16 -10.65 -26.23
N ASN A 17 -1.01 -9.67 -26.41
CA ASN A 17 -0.66 -8.28 -26.73
C ASN A 17 -0.71 -7.31 -25.55
N VAL A 18 -1.01 -7.77 -24.32
CA VAL A 18 -0.99 -6.88 -23.16
C VAL A 18 0.47 -6.55 -22.81
N PRO A 19 0.86 -5.26 -22.71
CA PRO A 19 2.25 -4.87 -22.46
C PRO A 19 2.78 -5.51 -21.18
N GLY A 20 3.87 -6.28 -21.29
CA GLY A 20 4.50 -6.90 -20.13
C GLY A 20 5.23 -5.89 -19.23
N VAL A 21 5.54 -6.29 -17.99
CA VAL A 21 6.32 -5.53 -16.99
C VAL A 21 7.54 -4.84 -17.58
N ARG A 22 8.25 -5.53 -18.46
CA ARG A 22 9.49 -5.04 -19.08
C ARG A 22 9.33 -3.73 -19.87
N LYS A 23 8.11 -3.38 -20.30
CA LYS A 23 7.89 -2.13 -21.06
C LYS A 23 7.72 -0.91 -20.18
N LEU A 24 7.32 -1.05 -18.93
CA LEU A 24 7.10 0.06 -18.00
C LEU A 24 8.35 0.41 -17.18
N PHE A 25 9.06 -0.61 -16.71
CA PHE A 25 10.27 -0.44 -15.88
C PHE A 25 11.54 -0.60 -16.71
N THR A 26 11.58 0.05 -17.89
CA THR A 26 12.78 0.07 -18.74
C THR A 26 13.87 0.95 -18.12
N ALA A 27 15.12 0.70 -18.47
CA ALA A 27 16.24 1.55 -18.09
C ALA A 27 16.02 3.02 -18.52
N GLU A 28 15.33 3.24 -19.64
CA GLU A 28 14.99 4.57 -20.15
C GLU A 28 13.94 5.25 -19.25
N ALA A 29 12.83 4.57 -18.90
CA ALA A 29 11.81 5.10 -18.01
C ALA A 29 12.37 5.42 -16.62
N LEU A 30 13.20 4.55 -16.05
CA LEU A 30 13.90 4.82 -14.79
C LEU A 30 14.90 5.98 -14.91
N THR A 31 15.55 6.15 -16.07
CA THR A 31 16.44 7.30 -16.32
C THR A 31 15.67 8.60 -16.41
N GLN A 32 14.49 8.61 -17.01
CA GLN A 32 13.59 9.77 -17.04
C GLN A 32 13.17 10.15 -15.62
N LEU A 33 12.74 9.20 -14.79
CA LEU A 33 12.40 9.45 -13.38
C LEU A 33 13.56 10.06 -12.58
N ARG A 34 14.80 9.57 -12.79
CA ARG A 34 15.99 10.11 -12.12
C ARG A 34 16.27 11.57 -12.47
N ARG A 35 15.93 11.99 -13.68
CA ARG A 35 16.24 13.32 -14.24
C ARG A 35 15.08 14.28 -14.19
N ASP A 36 13.93 13.87 -13.70
CA ASP A 36 12.74 14.71 -13.63
C ASP A 36 12.91 15.81 -12.57
N PRO A 37 13.06 17.09 -12.95
CA PRO A 37 13.26 18.17 -12.01
C PRO A 37 12.00 18.45 -11.17
N ALA A 38 10.80 18.22 -11.73
CA ALA A 38 9.55 18.47 -11.03
C ALA A 38 9.34 17.46 -9.89
N LEU A 39 9.68 16.18 -10.11
CA LEU A 39 9.67 15.16 -9.05
C LEU A 39 10.71 15.48 -7.97
N SER A 40 11.91 15.90 -8.37
CA SER A 40 12.99 16.25 -7.44
C SER A 40 12.61 17.43 -6.55
N GLU A 41 12.05 18.48 -7.11
CA GLU A 41 11.57 19.66 -6.38
C GLU A 41 10.43 19.29 -5.42
N ARG A 42 9.46 18.52 -5.89
CA ARG A 42 8.34 18.03 -5.06
C ARG A 42 8.84 17.23 -3.86
N ILE A 43 9.78 16.32 -4.06
CA ILE A 43 10.38 15.51 -2.98
C ILE A 43 11.13 16.40 -2.00
N ALA A 44 11.86 17.42 -2.45
CA ALA A 44 12.52 18.36 -1.55
C ALA A 44 11.52 19.09 -0.65
N VAL A 45 10.39 19.53 -1.21
CA VAL A 45 9.28 20.14 -0.44
C VAL A 45 8.68 19.16 0.57
N LEU A 46 8.45 17.91 0.17
CA LEU A 46 7.94 16.87 1.07
C LEU A 46 8.87 16.65 2.27
N ARG A 47 10.17 16.58 2.04
CA ARG A 47 11.18 16.39 3.11
C ARG A 47 11.28 17.59 4.06
N ASP A 48 11.21 18.82 3.53
CA ASP A 48 11.17 20.03 4.35
C ASP A 48 9.91 20.08 5.25
N ARG A 49 8.75 19.72 4.69
CA ARG A 49 7.51 19.62 5.46
C ARG A 49 7.61 18.54 6.54
N GLU A 50 8.19 17.38 6.22
CA GLU A 50 8.36 16.30 7.18
C GLU A 50 9.26 16.72 8.35
N ALA A 51 10.35 17.40 8.08
CA ALA A 51 11.23 17.93 9.15
C ALA A 51 10.47 18.88 10.11
N LYS A 52 9.56 19.70 9.59
CA LYS A 52 8.69 20.57 10.41
C LYS A 52 7.68 19.76 11.23
N LEU A 53 7.13 18.67 10.68
CA LEU A 53 6.24 17.78 11.42
C LEU A 53 6.98 17.05 12.55
N VAL A 54 8.20 16.57 12.31
CA VAL A 54 9.04 15.94 13.34
C VAL A 54 9.25 16.88 14.53
N PHE A 55 9.59 18.13 14.29
CA PHE A 55 9.75 19.11 15.36
C PHE A 55 8.45 19.33 16.17
N GLN A 56 7.28 19.26 15.50
CA GLN A 56 6.00 19.33 16.22
C GLN A 56 5.72 18.06 17.02
N MET A 57 6.06 16.89 16.50
CA MET A 57 5.90 15.60 17.18
C MET A 57 6.76 15.54 18.45
N GLU A 58 8.00 16.01 18.40
CA GLU A 58 8.90 16.08 19.57
C GLU A 58 8.30 16.92 20.69
N LYS A 59 7.66 18.04 20.36
CA LYS A 59 6.96 18.89 21.33
C LYS A 59 5.68 18.25 21.89
N THR A 60 4.99 17.47 21.06
CA THR A 60 3.73 16.83 21.43
C THR A 60 3.96 15.63 22.35
N GLY A 61 5.07 14.91 22.15
CA GLY A 61 5.41 13.69 22.87
C GLY A 61 4.76 12.42 22.26
N PRO A 62 5.43 11.26 22.42
CA PRO A 62 5.06 10.03 21.68
C PRO A 62 3.69 9.47 22.05
N LEU A 63 3.28 9.53 23.33
CA LEU A 63 1.98 9.02 23.75
C LEU A 63 0.83 9.84 23.14
N GLU A 64 0.98 11.16 23.16
CA GLU A 64 -0.03 12.05 22.57
C GLU A 64 -0.09 11.90 21.05
N VAL A 65 1.04 11.74 20.37
CA VAL A 65 1.10 11.43 18.95
C VAL A 65 0.36 10.12 18.66
N ASN A 66 0.60 9.07 19.43
CA ASN A 66 -0.10 7.81 19.32
C ASN A 66 -1.62 7.99 19.50
N ARG A 67 -2.05 8.71 20.53
CA ARG A 67 -3.46 9.00 20.81
C ARG A 67 -4.12 9.69 19.60
N LEU A 68 -3.48 10.72 19.07
CA LEU A 68 -4.00 11.48 17.93
C LEU A 68 -4.10 10.63 16.66
N CYS A 69 -3.14 9.75 16.41
CA CYS A 69 -3.20 8.81 15.28
C CYS A 69 -4.35 7.82 15.42
N GLN A 70 -4.59 7.29 16.63
CA GLN A 70 -5.71 6.39 16.89
C GLN A 70 -7.05 7.11 16.71
N GLU A 71 -7.18 8.33 17.22
CA GLU A 71 -8.39 9.15 17.02
C GLU A 71 -8.67 9.43 15.55
N HIS A 72 -7.62 9.71 14.77
CA HIS A 72 -7.76 9.85 13.31
C HIS A 72 -8.29 8.57 12.67
N ILE A 73 -7.80 7.40 13.07
CA ILE A 73 -8.26 6.11 12.54
C ILE A 73 -9.72 5.86 12.95
N ILE A 74 -10.09 6.14 14.19
CA ILE A 74 -11.46 5.99 14.69
C ILE A 74 -12.45 6.88 13.92
N GLN A 75 -12.06 8.11 13.57
CA GLN A 75 -12.87 9.03 12.77
C GLN A 75 -13.20 8.53 11.35
N LEU A 76 -12.52 7.50 10.87
CA LEU A 76 -12.81 6.86 9.58
C LEU A 76 -13.96 5.83 9.69
N LEU A 77 -14.32 5.40 10.90
CA LEU A 77 -15.44 4.50 11.17
C LEU A 77 -16.76 5.27 11.22
N ASP A 78 -17.86 4.53 11.11
CA ASP A 78 -19.17 5.07 11.47
C ASP A 78 -19.27 5.29 13.00
N GLU A 79 -20.27 6.07 13.43
CA GLU A 79 -20.45 6.44 14.85
C GLU A 79 -20.62 5.23 15.76
N GLU A 80 -21.34 4.21 15.29
CA GLU A 80 -21.60 2.99 16.06
C GLU A 80 -20.32 2.19 16.32
N ASP A 81 -19.48 2.02 15.30
CA ASP A 81 -18.21 1.31 15.41
C ASP A 81 -17.17 2.15 16.15
N ALA A 82 -17.14 3.45 15.91
CA ALA A 82 -16.24 4.38 16.60
C ALA A 82 -16.46 4.33 18.12
N ALA A 83 -17.70 4.24 18.58
CA ALA A 83 -18.05 4.16 20.01
C ALA A 83 -17.56 2.87 20.69
N LYS A 84 -17.24 1.82 19.93
CA LYS A 84 -16.76 0.52 20.45
C LYS A 84 -15.25 0.47 20.65
N ILE A 85 -14.50 1.43 20.09
CA ILE A 85 -13.04 1.43 20.10
C ILE A 85 -12.50 2.38 21.17
N ALA A 86 -11.80 1.80 22.14
CA ALA A 86 -11.06 2.58 23.12
C ALA A 86 -9.69 3.02 22.58
N VAL A 87 -9.31 4.26 22.88
CA VAL A 87 -7.98 4.77 22.61
C VAL A 87 -7.00 4.21 23.67
N THR A 88 -5.95 3.53 23.21
CA THR A 88 -4.93 2.88 24.05
C THR A 88 -3.54 3.26 23.52
N PRO A 89 -3.09 4.52 23.74
CA PRO A 89 -1.86 5.05 23.12
C PRO A 89 -0.59 4.31 23.56
N GLU A 90 -0.61 3.70 24.74
CA GLU A 90 0.49 2.89 25.29
C GLU A 90 0.57 1.51 24.61
N ASP A 91 -0.52 1.00 24.07
CA ASP A 91 -0.59 -0.33 23.45
C ASP A 91 -1.22 -0.30 22.04
N PRO A 92 -0.41 0.00 21.02
CA PRO A 92 -0.87 -0.07 19.61
C PRO A 92 -1.36 -1.46 19.19
N GLY A 93 -0.96 -2.52 19.89
CA GLY A 93 -1.43 -3.89 19.66
C GLY A 93 -2.86 -4.09 20.12
N ALA A 94 -3.19 -3.64 21.33
CA ALA A 94 -4.55 -3.69 21.87
C ALA A 94 -5.51 -2.85 20.99
N PHE A 95 -5.07 -1.69 20.52
CA PHE A 95 -5.85 -0.88 19.58
C PHE A 95 -6.18 -1.64 18.28
N LEU A 96 -5.17 -2.25 17.63
CA LEU A 96 -5.41 -3.06 16.43
C LEU A 96 -6.38 -4.22 16.72
N GLN A 97 -6.20 -4.92 17.85
CA GLN A 97 -7.07 -6.02 18.22
C GLN A 97 -8.54 -5.55 18.37
N ALA A 98 -8.76 -4.41 19.02
CA ALA A 98 -10.10 -3.83 19.16
C ALA A 98 -10.74 -3.53 17.78
N VAL A 99 -9.98 -2.94 16.85
CA VAL A 99 -10.46 -2.71 15.47
C VAL A 99 -10.74 -4.03 14.74
N CYS A 100 -9.95 -5.07 14.95
CA CYS A 100 -10.15 -6.38 14.33
C CYS A 100 -11.40 -7.11 14.89
N LEU A 101 -11.79 -6.83 16.11
CA LEU A 101 -13.01 -7.42 16.74
C LEU A 101 -14.32 -6.79 16.27
N LEU A 102 -14.30 -5.70 15.52
CA LEU A 102 -15.51 -5.14 14.91
C LEU A 102 -16.19 -6.20 14.05
N SER A 103 -17.47 -6.48 14.33
CA SER A 103 -18.22 -7.54 13.65
C SER A 103 -18.35 -7.27 12.15
N LEU A 104 -18.32 -8.34 11.36
CA LEU A 104 -18.45 -8.26 9.90
C LEU A 104 -19.93 -8.12 9.51
N ASN A 105 -20.50 -6.92 9.65
CA ASN A 105 -21.75 -6.62 8.97
C ASN A 105 -21.44 -6.49 7.45
N PRO A 106 -22.14 -7.20 6.55
CA PRO A 106 -21.87 -7.16 5.12
C PRO A 106 -21.85 -5.76 4.51
N PHE A 107 -22.71 -4.85 5.00
CA PHE A 107 -22.81 -3.47 4.50
C PHE A 107 -21.62 -2.59 4.89
N THR A 108 -20.94 -2.89 6.00
CA THR A 108 -19.78 -2.11 6.49
C THR A 108 -18.46 -2.88 6.38
N ALA A 109 -18.50 -4.15 5.94
CA ALA A 109 -17.33 -5.02 5.88
C ALA A 109 -16.16 -4.41 5.12
N GLN A 110 -16.42 -3.76 3.99
CA GLN A 110 -15.37 -3.13 3.18
C GLN A 110 -14.72 -1.95 3.90
N LEU A 111 -15.51 -1.10 4.57
CA LEU A 111 -14.99 0.02 5.36
C LEU A 111 -14.11 -0.50 6.50
N ARG A 112 -14.62 -1.45 7.28
CA ARG A 112 -13.88 -2.05 8.40
C ARG A 112 -12.58 -2.72 7.96
N ARG A 113 -12.59 -3.38 6.80
CA ARG A 113 -11.41 -3.98 6.19
C ARG A 113 -10.34 -2.92 5.90
N ARG A 114 -10.75 -1.78 5.34
CA ARG A 114 -9.87 -0.64 5.06
C ARG A 114 -9.30 -0.04 6.35
N VAL A 115 -10.14 0.18 7.35
CA VAL A 115 -9.70 0.72 8.64
C VAL A 115 -8.74 -0.22 9.36
N ARG A 116 -8.95 -1.55 9.29
CA ARG A 116 -8.00 -2.55 9.81
C ARG A 116 -6.62 -2.44 9.14
N GLU A 117 -6.60 -2.25 7.82
CA GLU A 117 -5.33 -2.06 7.10
C GLU A 117 -4.57 -0.84 7.63
N ILE A 118 -5.24 0.28 7.83
CA ILE A 118 -4.64 1.50 8.38
C ILE A 118 -4.16 1.27 9.82
N ALA A 119 -4.95 0.60 10.65
CA ALA A 119 -4.59 0.27 12.02
C ALA A 119 -3.37 -0.68 12.11
N ARG A 120 -3.19 -1.59 11.15
CA ARG A 120 -1.97 -2.42 11.04
C ARG A 120 -0.74 -1.58 10.74
N VAL A 121 -0.83 -0.69 9.75
CA VAL A 121 0.28 0.23 9.44
C VAL A 121 0.63 1.05 10.67
N TYR A 122 -0.38 1.63 11.35
CA TYR A 122 -0.18 2.36 12.60
C TYR A 122 0.57 1.52 13.64
N ARG A 123 0.07 0.31 13.95
CA ARG A 123 0.71 -0.57 14.95
C ARG A 123 2.15 -0.91 14.61
N LEU A 124 2.41 -1.28 13.34
CA LEU A 124 3.73 -1.71 12.90
C LEU A 124 4.73 -0.54 12.92
N GLN A 125 4.30 0.66 12.53
CA GLN A 125 5.13 1.86 12.58
C GLN A 125 5.38 2.34 14.02
N ALA A 126 4.36 2.34 14.87
CA ALA A 126 4.49 2.73 16.27
C ALA A 126 5.43 1.81 17.06
N LYS A 127 5.55 0.54 16.66
CA LYS A 127 6.47 -0.45 17.24
C LYS A 127 7.81 -0.58 16.49
N ASN A 128 8.06 0.23 15.45
CA ASN A 128 9.21 0.09 14.55
C ASN A 128 9.39 -1.33 14.01
N ALA A 129 8.27 -2.02 13.76
CA ALA A 129 8.24 -3.43 13.36
C ALA A 129 8.05 -3.63 11.85
N LEU A 130 7.94 -2.55 11.08
CA LEU A 130 7.76 -2.60 9.64
C LEU A 130 9.11 -2.38 8.93
N SER A 131 9.54 -3.39 8.18
CA SER A 131 10.80 -3.35 7.43
C SER A 131 10.60 -3.83 5.99
N LEU A 132 11.50 -3.41 5.10
CA LEU A 132 11.54 -3.93 3.74
C LEU A 132 11.99 -5.39 3.72
N PRO A 133 11.41 -6.22 2.82
CA PRO A 133 11.92 -7.55 2.53
C PRO A 133 13.42 -7.51 2.18
N GLN A 134 14.19 -8.44 2.71
CA GLN A 134 15.63 -8.57 2.42
C GLN A 134 15.89 -9.63 1.34
N ASP A 135 14.95 -10.52 1.14
CA ASP A 135 14.95 -11.57 0.12
C ASP A 135 13.53 -11.85 -0.37
N VAL A 136 13.41 -12.78 -1.32
CA VAL A 136 12.11 -13.14 -1.90
C VAL A 136 11.15 -13.74 -0.86
N ASN A 137 11.65 -14.43 0.17
CA ASN A 137 10.80 -14.98 1.24
C ASN A 137 10.28 -13.88 2.17
N GLY A 138 10.99 -12.77 2.33
CA GLY A 138 10.56 -11.60 3.08
C GLY A 138 9.23 -11.03 2.58
N PHE A 139 8.87 -11.22 1.32
CA PHE A 139 7.53 -10.82 0.82
C PHE A 139 6.40 -11.67 1.40
N ARG A 140 6.65 -12.94 1.74
CA ARG A 140 5.68 -13.79 2.44
C ARG A 140 5.44 -13.29 3.86
N GLN A 141 6.51 -12.93 4.57
CA GLN A 141 6.41 -12.35 5.91
C GLN A 141 5.66 -11.02 5.88
N LEU A 142 5.93 -10.18 4.86
CA LEU A 142 5.22 -8.92 4.67
C LEU A 142 3.72 -9.16 4.40
N TRP A 143 3.37 -10.19 3.61
CA TRP A 143 1.99 -10.59 3.37
C TRP A 143 1.30 -11.04 4.67
N GLU A 144 1.97 -11.84 5.51
CA GLU A 144 1.43 -12.27 6.82
C GLU A 144 1.10 -11.06 7.71
N LEU A 145 2.00 -10.08 7.76
CA LEU A 145 1.76 -8.83 8.48
C LEU A 145 0.61 -8.02 7.87
N ALA A 146 0.52 -7.96 6.56
CA ALA A 146 -0.52 -7.23 5.85
C ALA A 146 -1.91 -7.86 5.98
N MET A 147 -1.97 -9.16 6.18
CA MET A 147 -3.21 -9.94 6.29
C MET A 147 -3.59 -10.29 7.74
N GLU A 148 -2.82 -9.82 8.73
CA GLU A 148 -3.12 -10.05 10.14
C GLU A 148 -4.53 -9.57 10.51
N GLY A 149 -5.33 -10.45 11.15
CA GLY A 149 -6.71 -10.15 11.56
C GLY A 149 -7.73 -10.11 10.41
N GLU A 150 -7.32 -10.41 9.16
CA GLU A 150 -8.31 -10.64 8.11
C GLU A 150 -8.92 -12.04 8.23
N PRO A 151 -10.24 -12.17 8.06
CA PRO A 151 -10.89 -13.48 8.10
C PRO A 151 -10.36 -14.33 6.94
N ARG A 152 -9.92 -15.53 7.26
CA ARG A 152 -9.62 -16.56 6.26
C ARG A 152 -10.95 -17.15 5.78
N TRP A 153 -11.18 -17.15 4.48
CA TRP A 153 -12.46 -17.56 3.88
C TRP A 153 -12.68 -19.09 3.91
N SER A 154 -11.59 -19.84 4.01
CA SER A 154 -11.59 -21.29 4.23
C SER A 154 -10.22 -21.75 4.73
N GLU A 155 -10.10 -23.00 5.21
CA GLU A 155 -8.81 -23.61 5.56
C GLU A 155 -7.86 -23.73 4.36
N ASP A 156 -8.41 -23.75 3.14
CA ASP A 156 -7.67 -23.81 1.88
C ASP A 156 -7.25 -22.41 1.35
N PHE A 157 -7.69 -21.32 1.99
CA PHE A 157 -7.46 -19.94 1.53
C PHE A 157 -6.39 -19.23 2.33
N PRO A 158 -5.81 -18.20 1.74
CA PRO A 158 -4.48 -18.23 1.20
C PRO A 158 -3.47 -18.26 2.34
N ASN A 159 -2.51 -19.07 2.18
CA ASN A 159 -1.26 -18.98 2.93
C ASN A 159 -0.36 -17.92 2.25
N SER A 160 0.74 -17.56 2.89
CA SER A 160 1.77 -16.69 2.33
C SER A 160 2.55 -17.33 1.16
N ALA A 161 2.04 -18.41 0.57
CA ALA A 161 2.64 -19.04 -0.60
C ALA A 161 2.40 -18.19 -1.85
N PHE A 162 3.37 -18.15 -2.73
CA PHE A 162 3.17 -17.55 -4.04
C PHE A 162 2.22 -18.42 -4.86
N ARG A 163 1.35 -17.77 -5.61
CA ARG A 163 0.38 -18.47 -6.46
C ARG A 163 1.07 -19.34 -7.51
N ASP A 164 0.50 -20.46 -7.79
CA ASP A 164 0.90 -21.41 -8.81
C ASP A 164 0.02 -21.35 -10.07
N VAL A 165 -1.05 -20.56 -10.02
CA VAL A 165 -2.00 -20.30 -11.11
C VAL A 165 -1.82 -18.91 -11.71
N ARG A 166 -2.24 -18.75 -12.97
CA ARG A 166 -2.30 -17.42 -13.59
C ARG A 166 -3.37 -16.56 -12.92
N ALA A 167 -3.07 -15.28 -12.74
CA ALA A 167 -4.00 -14.30 -12.25
C ALA A 167 -4.24 -13.20 -13.29
N VAL A 168 -5.44 -12.63 -13.27
CA VAL A 168 -5.85 -11.50 -14.09
C VAL A 168 -6.44 -10.41 -13.19
N ILE A 169 -6.21 -9.16 -13.54
CA ILE A 169 -6.85 -8.02 -12.89
C ILE A 169 -7.95 -7.52 -13.83
N MET A 170 -9.12 -7.31 -13.29
CA MET A 170 -10.31 -6.89 -14.02
C MET A 170 -10.84 -5.56 -13.47
N ASP A 171 -11.49 -4.77 -14.32
CA ASP A 171 -12.10 -3.48 -13.94
C ASP A 171 -13.42 -3.62 -13.17
N ALA A 172 -14.02 -4.81 -13.17
CA ALA A 172 -15.25 -5.10 -12.44
C ALA A 172 -15.32 -6.57 -11.98
N PRO A 173 -16.22 -6.92 -11.01
CA PRO A 173 -16.31 -8.29 -10.49
C PRO A 173 -16.71 -9.32 -11.55
N LEU A 174 -16.04 -10.36 -11.52
CA LEU A 174 -15.98 -11.72 -12.08
C LEU A 174 -16.85 -12.16 -13.29
N LEU A 175 -17.82 -11.44 -13.83
CA LEU A 175 -18.59 -11.95 -14.98
C LEU A 175 -18.86 -10.93 -16.10
N LYS A 176 -18.54 -9.65 -15.90
CA LYS A 176 -18.84 -8.58 -16.88
C LYS A 176 -17.69 -7.57 -17.06
N GLY A 177 -16.55 -7.75 -16.37
CA GLY A 177 -15.45 -6.80 -16.40
C GLY A 177 -14.49 -7.09 -17.56
N ASN A 178 -13.85 -6.03 -18.07
CA ASN A 178 -12.74 -6.15 -19.00
C ASN A 178 -11.49 -6.58 -18.22
N VAL A 179 -10.65 -7.39 -18.85
CA VAL A 179 -9.33 -7.69 -18.29
C VAL A 179 -8.45 -6.46 -18.50
N LEU A 180 -8.09 -5.82 -17.41
CA LEU A 180 -7.11 -4.73 -17.43
C LEU A 180 -5.71 -5.27 -17.66
N ARG A 181 -5.44 -6.49 -17.14
CA ARG A 181 -4.11 -7.06 -17.22
C ARG A 181 -4.06 -8.54 -16.88
N VAL A 182 -3.11 -9.24 -17.52
CA VAL A 182 -2.62 -10.57 -17.13
C VAL A 182 -1.37 -10.40 -16.26
N CYS A 183 -1.41 -10.90 -15.03
CA CYS A 183 -0.30 -10.84 -14.09
C CYS A 183 0.86 -11.76 -14.52
N SER A 184 1.99 -11.60 -13.88
CA SER A 184 3.19 -12.41 -14.13
C SER A 184 2.89 -13.92 -14.11
N ALA A 185 3.53 -14.68 -14.98
CA ALA A 185 3.39 -16.12 -14.95
C ALA A 185 3.97 -16.69 -13.63
N PRO A 186 3.37 -17.70 -13.01
CA PRO A 186 3.83 -18.25 -11.72
C PRO A 186 5.32 -18.59 -11.71
N LYS A 187 5.84 -19.19 -12.76
CA LYS A 187 7.25 -19.54 -12.92
C LYS A 187 8.23 -18.35 -12.87
N ASN A 188 7.73 -17.14 -13.13
CA ASN A 188 8.56 -15.92 -13.17
C ASN A 188 8.53 -15.14 -11.84
N ILE A 189 7.58 -15.43 -10.93
CA ILE A 189 7.35 -14.66 -9.71
C ILE A 189 8.65 -14.47 -8.91
N HIS A 190 9.39 -15.54 -8.66
CA HIS A 190 10.65 -15.46 -7.89
C HIS A 190 11.68 -14.54 -8.55
N ALA A 191 11.88 -14.65 -9.84
CA ALA A 191 12.85 -13.82 -10.57
C ALA A 191 12.42 -12.35 -10.62
N GLU A 192 11.12 -12.09 -10.78
CA GLU A 192 10.59 -10.73 -10.82
C GLU A 192 10.57 -10.09 -9.43
N LEU A 193 10.32 -10.84 -8.36
CA LEU A 193 10.49 -10.35 -6.98
C LEU A 193 11.96 -10.04 -6.64
N ALA A 194 12.92 -10.80 -7.17
CA ALA A 194 14.33 -10.46 -7.05
C ALA A 194 14.65 -9.12 -7.76
N GLN A 195 14.12 -8.90 -8.96
CA GLN A 195 14.24 -7.60 -9.65
C GLN A 195 13.59 -6.45 -8.87
N LEU A 196 12.49 -6.72 -8.17
CA LEU A 196 11.88 -5.73 -7.26
C LEU A 196 12.80 -5.39 -6.08
N LEU A 197 13.50 -6.36 -5.50
CA LEU A 197 14.51 -6.10 -4.46
C LEU A 197 15.66 -5.23 -4.99
N ASP A 198 16.14 -5.51 -6.19
CA ASP A 198 17.15 -4.69 -6.86
C ASP A 198 16.66 -3.25 -7.05
N LEU A 199 15.42 -3.05 -7.51
CA LEU A 199 14.80 -1.72 -7.63
C LEU A 199 14.71 -0.99 -6.29
N LEU A 200 14.26 -1.68 -5.23
CA LEU A 200 14.16 -1.11 -3.88
C LEU A 200 15.52 -0.73 -3.29
N SER A 201 16.60 -1.35 -3.76
CA SER A 201 17.98 -1.13 -3.35
C SER A 201 18.75 -0.13 -4.25
N ASP A 202 18.17 0.30 -5.37
CA ASP A 202 18.80 1.19 -6.35
C ASP A 202 19.02 2.60 -5.78
N ASN A 203 20.20 2.86 -5.26
CA ASN A 203 20.56 4.15 -4.68
C ASN A 203 20.68 5.29 -5.71
N THR A 204 20.56 5.02 -6.99
CA THR A 204 20.52 6.05 -8.05
C THR A 204 19.13 6.69 -8.19
N LEU A 205 18.09 6.06 -7.64
CA LEU A 205 16.74 6.61 -7.55
C LEU A 205 16.51 7.23 -6.17
N MET A 206 15.74 8.30 -6.11
CA MET A 206 15.29 8.87 -4.84
C MET A 206 14.45 7.84 -4.07
N PRO A 207 14.62 7.73 -2.75
CA PRO A 207 13.91 6.71 -1.94
C PRO A 207 12.39 6.72 -2.12
N GLU A 208 11.78 7.89 -2.26
CA GLU A 208 10.33 8.04 -2.49
C GLU A 208 9.93 7.44 -3.83
N ILE A 209 10.72 7.68 -4.88
CA ILE A 209 10.49 7.11 -6.21
C ILE A 209 10.64 5.58 -6.15
N ARG A 210 11.65 5.07 -5.43
CA ARG A 210 11.81 3.62 -5.23
C ARG A 210 10.60 3.00 -4.53
N ALA A 211 10.08 3.66 -3.50
CA ALA A 211 8.90 3.19 -2.77
C ALA A 211 7.66 3.10 -3.68
N VAL A 212 7.41 4.13 -4.47
CA VAL A 212 6.27 4.21 -5.38
C VAL A 212 6.41 3.24 -6.55
N CYS A 213 7.59 3.18 -7.18
CA CYS A 213 7.88 2.22 -8.26
C CYS A 213 7.84 0.78 -7.73
N GLY A 214 8.35 0.54 -6.53
CA GLY A 214 8.30 -0.77 -5.87
C GLY A 214 6.88 -1.25 -5.64
N PHE A 215 5.99 -0.36 -5.18
CA PHE A 215 4.56 -0.66 -5.08
C PHE A 215 3.95 -1.01 -6.45
N ALA A 216 4.18 -0.20 -7.47
CA ALA A 216 3.65 -0.45 -8.81
C ALA A 216 4.16 -1.78 -9.40
N LEU A 217 5.45 -2.07 -9.24
CA LEU A 217 6.04 -3.33 -9.73
C LEU A 217 5.50 -4.54 -8.95
N PHE A 218 5.33 -4.42 -7.62
CA PHE A 218 4.73 -5.48 -6.81
C PHE A 218 3.30 -5.78 -7.25
N GLU A 219 2.46 -4.75 -7.42
CA GLU A 219 1.10 -4.87 -7.94
C GLU A 219 1.07 -5.43 -9.36
N TRP A 220 2.15 -5.24 -10.08
CA TRP A 220 2.32 -5.77 -11.41
C TRP A 220 2.66 -7.26 -11.40
N ILE A 221 3.54 -7.71 -10.54
CA ILE A 221 3.88 -9.13 -10.34
C ILE A 221 2.66 -9.88 -9.81
N HIS A 222 1.97 -9.28 -8.84
CA HIS A 222 0.79 -9.84 -8.18
C HIS A 222 1.04 -11.26 -7.64
N PRO A 223 1.98 -11.44 -6.72
CA PRO A 223 2.56 -12.76 -6.43
C PRO A 223 1.66 -13.69 -5.64
N PHE A 224 0.65 -13.18 -4.93
CA PHE A 224 -0.23 -13.97 -4.06
C PHE A 224 -1.61 -14.19 -4.70
N THR A 225 -2.33 -15.19 -4.21
CA THR A 225 -3.71 -15.45 -4.65
C THR A 225 -4.67 -14.33 -4.20
N ASP A 226 -4.45 -13.77 -2.98
CA ASP A 226 -5.20 -12.63 -2.44
C ASP A 226 -4.26 -11.76 -1.59
N GLY A 227 -4.72 -10.57 -1.20
CA GLY A 227 -3.97 -9.68 -0.31
C GLY A 227 -2.85 -8.88 -0.99
N ASN A 228 -2.69 -8.95 -2.32
CA ASN A 228 -1.62 -8.22 -3.01
C ASN A 228 -1.72 -6.71 -2.76
N GLY A 229 -2.90 -6.11 -2.89
CA GLY A 229 -3.10 -4.69 -2.62
C GLY A 229 -2.73 -4.28 -1.19
N HIS A 230 -3.07 -5.10 -0.19
CA HIS A 230 -2.67 -4.88 1.20
C HIS A 230 -1.15 -4.96 1.35
N THR A 231 -0.53 -5.99 0.76
CA THR A 231 0.92 -6.22 0.82
C THR A 231 1.69 -5.15 0.07
N GLY A 232 1.23 -4.74 -1.11
CA GLY A 232 1.87 -3.69 -1.91
C GLY A 232 1.86 -2.33 -1.19
N ARG A 233 0.73 -1.93 -0.59
CA ARG A 233 0.66 -0.71 0.21
C ARG A 233 1.51 -0.81 1.49
N MET A 234 1.58 -1.98 2.12
CA MET A 234 2.46 -2.24 3.27
C MET A 234 3.93 -2.12 2.87
N LEU A 235 4.33 -2.64 1.70
CA LEU A 235 5.67 -2.49 1.13
C LEU A 235 6.03 -1.02 0.92
N MET A 236 5.13 -0.23 0.35
CA MET A 236 5.32 1.21 0.16
C MET A 236 5.47 1.94 1.49
N ASN A 237 4.65 1.61 2.50
CA ASN A 237 4.78 2.17 3.85
C ASN A 237 6.11 1.75 4.51
N ALA A 238 6.57 0.51 4.32
CA ALA A 238 7.87 0.05 4.81
C ALA A 238 9.04 0.86 4.20
N ALA A 239 8.96 1.13 2.90
CA ALA A 239 9.98 1.93 2.21
C ALA A 239 9.96 3.40 2.66
N LEU A 240 8.77 4.01 2.78
CA LEU A 240 8.60 5.39 3.21
C LEU A 240 8.87 5.60 4.71
N GLY A 241 8.68 4.57 5.55
CA GLY A 241 8.87 4.64 7.00
C GLY A 241 10.29 4.95 7.45
N ARG A 242 11.27 4.92 6.53
CA ARG A 242 12.64 5.40 6.78
C ARG A 242 12.80 6.92 6.64
N LEU A 243 11.81 7.60 6.07
CA LEU A 243 11.85 9.01 5.69
C LEU A 243 10.74 9.83 6.32
N TYR A 244 9.61 9.17 6.56
CA TYR A 244 8.38 9.78 7.05
C TYR A 244 7.95 9.13 8.36
N HIS A 245 7.32 9.91 9.22
CA HIS A 245 7.00 9.51 10.60
C HIS A 245 5.53 9.15 10.76
N LEU A 246 5.20 8.61 11.92
CA LEU A 246 3.93 7.98 12.22
C LEU A 246 2.69 8.76 11.76
N PRO A 247 2.50 10.06 12.08
CA PRO A 247 1.31 10.78 11.63
C PRO A 247 1.18 10.86 10.11
N THR A 248 2.30 11.14 9.41
CA THR A 248 2.32 11.18 7.94
C THR A 248 1.99 9.82 7.34
N LEU A 249 2.57 8.73 7.85
CA LEU A 249 2.34 7.38 7.33
C LEU A 249 0.91 6.87 7.59
N VAL A 250 0.33 7.20 8.74
CA VAL A 250 -1.07 6.87 9.04
C VAL A 250 -2.02 7.63 8.11
N CYS A 251 -1.82 8.95 7.94
CA CYS A 251 -2.62 9.74 7.02
C CYS A 251 -2.43 9.29 5.57
N PHE A 252 -1.21 8.95 5.16
CA PHE A 252 -0.93 8.43 3.81
C PHE A 252 -1.61 7.07 3.58
N SER A 253 -1.61 6.20 4.58
CA SER A 253 -2.37 4.94 4.51
C SER A 253 -3.86 5.21 4.38
N SER A 254 -4.40 6.21 5.09
CA SER A 254 -5.80 6.62 4.95
C SER A 254 -6.08 7.11 3.53
N GLU A 255 -5.24 7.95 2.96
CA GLU A 255 -5.39 8.44 1.58
C GLU A 255 -5.32 7.33 0.54
N THR A 256 -4.38 6.38 0.67
CA THR A 256 -4.20 5.30 -0.30
C THR A 256 -5.27 4.21 -0.19
N VAL A 257 -5.81 3.99 1.01
CA VAL A 257 -6.83 2.96 1.27
C VAL A 257 -8.25 3.51 1.12
N MET A 258 -8.50 4.72 1.65
CA MET A 258 -9.84 5.33 1.69
C MET A 258 -10.10 6.27 0.53
N GLY A 259 -9.05 6.80 -0.09
CA GLY A 259 -9.07 7.88 -1.08
C GLY A 259 -9.73 7.51 -2.41
N LYS A 260 -11.00 7.11 -2.39
CA LYS A 260 -11.92 6.94 -3.54
C LYS A 260 -11.26 6.32 -4.80
N GLY A 261 -10.32 5.39 -4.60
CA GLY A 261 -9.66 4.70 -5.70
C GLY A 261 -8.58 5.49 -6.44
N ARG A 262 -8.13 6.66 -5.96
CA ARG A 262 -7.11 7.48 -6.66
C ARG A 262 -5.85 6.70 -7.00
N THR A 263 -5.26 6.01 -6.01
CA THR A 263 -4.07 5.16 -6.27
C THR A 263 -4.42 4.00 -7.21
N GLY A 264 -5.58 3.39 -7.03
CA GLY A 264 -6.09 2.35 -7.91
C GLY A 264 -6.28 2.84 -9.35
N ASN A 265 -6.92 4.00 -9.53
CA ASN A 265 -7.12 4.58 -10.87
C ASN A 265 -5.79 4.92 -11.54
N LEU A 266 -4.82 5.47 -10.81
CA LEU A 266 -3.48 5.74 -11.33
C LEU A 266 -2.77 4.43 -11.75
N LEU A 267 -2.93 3.38 -10.94
CA LEU A 267 -2.37 2.07 -11.21
C LEU A 267 -3.06 1.42 -12.43
N ASP A 268 -4.35 1.62 -12.61
CA ASP A 268 -5.11 1.11 -13.75
C ASP A 268 -4.73 1.85 -15.04
N LEU A 269 -4.54 3.16 -15.02
CA LEU A 269 -3.98 3.91 -16.15
C LEU A 269 -2.59 3.40 -16.54
N LEU A 270 -1.76 3.09 -15.56
CA LEU A 270 -0.44 2.49 -15.81
C LEU A 270 -0.57 1.09 -16.42
N ARG A 271 -1.54 0.29 -15.98
CA ARG A 271 -1.82 -1.07 -16.46
C ARG A 271 -2.35 -1.08 -17.89
N THR A 272 -3.19 -0.14 -18.26
CA THR A 272 -3.76 -0.04 -19.61
C THR A 272 -2.79 0.61 -20.61
N GLY A 273 -1.71 1.21 -20.14
CA GLY A 273 -0.76 1.94 -20.97
C GLY A 273 -1.23 3.35 -21.35
N GLU A 274 -2.31 3.83 -20.75
CA GLU A 274 -2.82 5.21 -20.89
C GLU A 274 -2.03 6.19 -20.01
N GLY A 275 -1.31 5.70 -18.99
CA GLY A 275 -0.44 6.47 -18.12
C GLY A 275 1.02 6.03 -18.21
N ASN A 276 1.90 6.79 -17.61
CA ASN A 276 3.33 6.51 -17.51
C ASN A 276 3.82 6.54 -16.05
N LEU A 277 5.05 6.11 -15.81
CA LEU A 277 5.62 6.06 -14.46
C LEU A 277 5.78 7.43 -13.81
N ASN A 278 6.05 8.49 -14.58
CA ASN A 278 6.19 9.84 -14.04
C ASN A 278 4.85 10.35 -13.50
N ASP A 279 3.76 10.17 -14.27
CA ASP A 279 2.41 10.55 -13.84
C ASP A 279 1.98 9.75 -12.61
N PHE A 280 2.29 8.45 -12.60
CA PHE A 280 2.02 7.59 -11.45
C PHE A 280 2.76 8.08 -10.20
N CYS A 281 4.08 8.29 -10.30
CA CYS A 281 4.88 8.80 -9.20
C CYS A 281 4.38 10.17 -8.73
N SER A 282 4.13 11.09 -9.65
CA SER A 282 3.60 12.42 -9.34
C SER A 282 2.27 12.35 -8.61
N GLY A 283 1.36 11.48 -9.06
CA GLY A 283 0.05 11.29 -8.43
C GLY A 283 0.13 10.72 -7.02
N VAL A 284 1.00 9.74 -6.78
CA VAL A 284 1.20 9.16 -5.44
C VAL A 284 1.91 10.15 -4.50
N LEU A 285 2.89 10.90 -4.99
CA LEU A 285 3.53 11.96 -4.20
C LEU A 285 2.54 13.08 -3.83
N ALA A 286 1.57 13.40 -4.70
CA ALA A 286 0.50 14.34 -4.34
C ALA A 286 -0.39 13.83 -3.19
N GLN A 287 -0.62 12.51 -3.11
CA GLN A 287 -1.32 11.92 -1.95
C GLN A 287 -0.48 12.02 -0.67
N LEU A 288 0.84 11.86 -0.77
CA LEU A 288 1.75 12.05 0.36
C LEU A 288 1.76 13.52 0.85
N GLU A 289 1.69 14.49 -0.06
CA GLU A 289 1.51 15.92 0.30
C GLU A 289 0.20 16.16 1.06
N GLY A 290 -0.90 15.57 0.58
CA GLY A 290 -2.19 15.61 1.27
C GLY A 290 -2.12 15.00 2.67
N ALA A 291 -1.45 13.86 2.79
CA ALA A 291 -1.23 13.18 4.07
C ALA A 291 -0.44 14.05 5.06
N GLN A 292 0.62 14.72 4.62
CA GLN A 292 1.38 15.65 5.47
C GLN A 292 0.53 16.86 5.92
N ALA A 293 -0.33 17.37 5.05
CA ALA A 293 -1.25 18.45 5.40
C ALA A 293 -2.24 17.99 6.48
N GLU A 294 -2.74 16.75 6.39
CA GLU A 294 -3.63 16.17 7.39
C GLU A 294 -2.89 15.89 8.71
N ALA A 295 -1.69 15.31 8.66
CA ALA A 295 -0.82 15.09 9.82
C ALA A 295 -0.56 16.41 10.58
N ALA A 296 -0.31 17.50 9.85
CA ALA A 296 -0.16 18.83 10.44
C ALA A 296 -1.43 19.33 11.16
N LYS A 297 -2.63 19.00 10.66
CA LYS A 297 -3.89 19.32 11.34
C LYS A 297 -4.06 18.51 12.62
N ILE A 298 -3.75 17.21 12.57
CA ILE A 298 -3.79 16.31 13.72
C ILE A 298 -2.89 16.85 14.85
N LEU A 299 -1.63 17.16 14.54
CA LEU A 299 -0.67 17.64 15.51
C LEU A 299 -1.04 19.03 16.08
N ARG A 300 -1.67 19.90 15.29
CA ARG A 300 -2.15 21.21 15.80
C ARG A 300 -3.28 21.09 16.83
N LYS A 301 -4.04 19.99 16.85
CA LYS A 301 -5.07 19.76 17.88
C LYS A 301 -4.45 19.60 19.27
N ALA A 302 -3.27 18.96 19.36
CA ALA A 302 -2.54 18.82 20.63
C ALA A 302 -2.16 20.18 21.27
N GLY A 303 -1.69 21.13 20.47
CA GLY A 303 -1.30 22.46 20.95
C GLY A 303 -2.46 23.36 21.43
N ARG A 304 -3.71 23.00 21.18
CA ARG A 304 -4.90 23.75 21.62
C ARG A 304 -5.51 23.25 22.92
N ILE A 305 -5.08 22.10 23.41
CA ILE A 305 -5.59 21.49 24.66
C ILE A 305 -4.70 21.83 25.86
N THR A 306 -3.58 22.49 25.64
CA THR A 306 -2.59 22.85 26.69
C THR A 306 -2.74 24.30 27.21
N LEU A 307 -3.97 24.85 27.19
CA LEU A 307 -4.29 26.13 27.84
C LEU A 307 -5.37 25.94 28.89
#